data_af5c3e86bcf372e169035183a04abc94
#
_entry.id   af5c3e86bcf372e169035183a04abc94
#
_cell.length_a   1.000
_cell.length_b   1.000
_cell.length_c   1.000
_cell.angle_alpha   90.00
_cell.angle_beta   90.00
_cell.angle_gamma   90.00
#
_symmetry.space_group_name_H-M   'P 1'
#
loop_
_entity.id
_entity.type
_entity.pdbx_description
1 polymer ?
#
loop_
_entity_poly.entity_id
_entity_poly.type
_entity_poly.pdbx_seq_one_letter_code
_entity_poly.pdbx_strand_id
1 'polypeptide(L)'
;MINMETIIKARRLHHQGLSVRQIAKQLNINRRTVAKYIELKTLQPQQRYQRSKQHHPALGAFLDQLNQQLQQQLPLPINQRRSAQQHYEHLQSIGFTGSYSAVRRFVAAFYKQQPPTVTMDAFIPLDFDLGEAYQFDWSTETVKLGGKVCKVQLAQFRLCYSRAFFLYCYPNQTTEMFVDAHNRAFEFFGGTAQRGIYDNLKTAVTKVLKGKERILNENFCCMMDHFGIEPVPCSPSAGWEKGQVERQVSIYRKRFFEPMLSFSTIDELNGYLAEQSISDMAKRKHPQYKQQTVAEVFQQEQQSCLNGRHCTPYPYYRVVQAAVNSYCLVNFEGNRDSVPCHLVRQQLSLHIYLDRIQMVYAQTVVAEHKRIYDKGQTSYQPQHYLPLLKRKPGALRNGEPFKQWQLPPAIRTLQQHLMRQKSGDRAMVEMLSLLAEYGEEVGVAAAELALECGMPTVAAVQNIIHRLNEPPIPKFNLPDIPLRIVPQADLLRYNTVLKLTHTEHPTT
;
A
#
# COMPACT_ATOMS: atom_id res chain seq x y z
N MET A 1 -14.33 -56.66 -17.80
CA MET A 1 -14.29 -57.23 -16.42
C MET A 1 -15.46 -58.16 -16.31
N ILE A 2 -15.27 -59.35 -15.75
CA ILE A 2 -16.37 -60.30 -15.56
C ILE A 2 -17.19 -59.85 -14.36
N ASN A 3 -18.53 -59.77 -14.52
CA ASN A 3 -19.47 -59.36 -13.49
C ASN A 3 -19.56 -60.45 -12.43
N MET A 4 -19.77 -60.10 -11.15
CA MET A 4 -19.91 -60.99 -10.02
C MET A 4 -21.05 -62.00 -10.25
N GLU A 5 -22.15 -61.59 -10.88
CA GLU A 5 -23.26 -62.46 -11.28
C GLU A 5 -22.80 -63.61 -12.20
N THR A 6 -21.93 -63.26 -13.15
CA THR A 6 -21.39 -64.25 -14.13
C THR A 6 -20.47 -65.28 -13.42
N ILE A 7 -19.73 -64.85 -12.39
CA ILE A 7 -18.90 -65.74 -11.56
C ILE A 7 -19.78 -66.71 -10.73
N ILE A 8 -20.84 -66.16 -10.10
CA ILE A 8 -21.80 -66.97 -9.33
C ILE A 8 -22.48 -67.99 -10.25
N LYS A 9 -22.91 -67.53 -11.46
CA LYS A 9 -23.52 -68.42 -12.46
C LYS A 9 -22.57 -69.52 -12.94
N ALA A 10 -21.30 -69.21 -13.15
CA ALA A 10 -20.28 -70.21 -13.48
C ALA A 10 -20.10 -71.28 -12.41
N ARG A 11 -20.06 -70.89 -11.15
CA ARG A 11 -19.93 -71.82 -10.01
C ARG A 11 -21.20 -72.68 -9.85
N ARG A 12 -22.37 -72.11 -10.02
CA ARG A 12 -23.62 -72.83 -9.97
C ARG A 12 -23.71 -73.90 -11.04
N LEU A 13 -23.31 -73.57 -12.29
CA LEU A 13 -23.28 -74.52 -13.39
C LEU A 13 -22.29 -75.62 -13.14
N HIS A 14 -21.17 -75.38 -12.49
CA HIS A 14 -20.21 -76.40 -12.09
C HIS A 14 -20.76 -77.33 -11.04
N HIS A 15 -21.46 -76.82 -10.02
CA HIS A 15 -22.19 -77.62 -9.01
C HIS A 15 -23.32 -78.47 -9.63
N GLN A 16 -23.83 -78.07 -10.77
CA GLN A 16 -24.80 -78.83 -11.54
C GLN A 16 -24.15 -79.92 -12.44
N GLY A 17 -22.83 -80.13 -12.33
CA GLY A 17 -22.10 -81.16 -13.05
C GLY A 17 -21.59 -80.81 -14.43
N LEU A 18 -21.69 -79.54 -14.86
CA LEU A 18 -21.15 -79.12 -16.17
C LEU A 18 -19.64 -78.99 -16.09
N SER A 19 -18.97 -79.44 -17.14
CA SER A 19 -17.51 -79.30 -17.27
C SER A 19 -17.09 -77.85 -17.53
N VAL A 20 -15.87 -77.48 -17.10
CA VAL A 20 -15.28 -76.13 -17.32
C VAL A 20 -15.35 -75.70 -18.78
N ARG A 21 -15.28 -76.68 -19.71
CA ARG A 21 -15.40 -76.45 -21.19
C ARG A 21 -16.81 -76.03 -21.59
N GLN A 22 -17.79 -76.70 -21.07
CA GLN A 22 -19.23 -76.39 -21.35
C GLN A 22 -19.63 -75.03 -20.73
N ILE A 23 -19.19 -74.75 -19.51
CA ILE A 23 -19.44 -73.50 -18.80
C ILE A 23 -18.78 -72.33 -19.57
N ALA A 24 -17.55 -72.49 -20.00
CA ALA A 24 -16.84 -71.48 -20.80
C ALA A 24 -17.56 -71.18 -22.11
N LYS A 25 -18.08 -72.19 -22.78
CA LYS A 25 -18.87 -72.03 -24.02
C LYS A 25 -20.24 -71.38 -23.77
N GLN A 26 -20.91 -71.78 -22.73
CA GLN A 26 -22.26 -71.29 -22.38
C GLN A 26 -22.26 -69.81 -21.90
N LEU A 27 -21.22 -69.43 -21.17
CA LEU A 27 -21.09 -68.06 -20.62
C LEU A 27 -20.23 -67.14 -21.45
N ASN A 28 -19.73 -67.63 -22.60
CA ASN A 28 -18.79 -66.95 -23.51
C ASN A 28 -17.56 -66.34 -22.78
N ILE A 29 -16.91 -67.12 -21.91
CA ILE A 29 -15.79 -66.71 -21.10
C ILE A 29 -14.60 -67.64 -21.35
N ASN A 30 -13.39 -67.13 -21.19
CA ASN A 30 -12.16 -67.93 -21.32
C ASN A 30 -12.12 -69.07 -20.28
N ARG A 31 -11.78 -70.25 -20.71
CA ARG A 31 -11.68 -71.50 -19.88
C ARG A 31 -10.79 -71.32 -18.65
N ARG A 32 -9.64 -70.66 -18.79
CA ARG A 32 -8.73 -70.38 -17.65
C ARG A 32 -9.41 -69.51 -16.60
N THR A 33 -10.25 -68.58 -17.01
CA THR A 33 -10.98 -67.71 -16.11
C THR A 33 -12.08 -68.44 -15.35
N VAL A 34 -12.82 -69.36 -16.03
CA VAL A 34 -13.80 -70.20 -15.39
C VAL A 34 -13.13 -71.14 -14.35
N ALA A 35 -12.03 -71.84 -14.70
CA ALA A 35 -11.27 -72.65 -13.78
C ALA A 35 -10.81 -71.89 -12.54
N LYS A 36 -10.23 -70.69 -12.74
CA LYS A 36 -9.77 -69.81 -11.65
C LYS A 36 -10.89 -69.49 -10.63
N TYR A 37 -12.12 -69.18 -11.10
CA TYR A 37 -13.21 -68.84 -10.23
C TYR A 37 -13.92 -70.02 -9.58
N ILE A 38 -13.81 -71.23 -10.13
CA ILE A 38 -14.29 -72.45 -9.55
C ILE A 38 -13.40 -72.90 -8.39
N GLU A 39 -12.08 -72.76 -8.56
CA GLU A 39 -11.08 -73.14 -7.55
C GLU A 39 -11.06 -72.28 -6.31
N LEU A 40 -11.56 -71.06 -6.37
CA LEU A 40 -11.60 -70.11 -5.23
C LEU A 40 -12.55 -70.66 -4.12
N LYS A 41 -12.02 -70.98 -2.93
CA LYS A 41 -12.80 -71.48 -1.79
C LYS A 41 -13.85 -70.46 -1.32
N THR A 42 -13.56 -69.15 -1.37
CA THR A 42 -14.46 -68.09 -0.93
C THR A 42 -14.49 -66.95 -1.96
N LEU A 43 -15.69 -66.48 -2.33
CA LEU A 43 -15.86 -65.30 -3.15
C LEU A 43 -15.83 -64.06 -2.25
N GLN A 44 -14.71 -63.35 -2.26
CA GLN A 44 -14.63 -62.01 -1.69
C GLN A 44 -14.97 -61.00 -2.77
N PRO A 45 -15.62 -59.83 -2.41
CA PRO A 45 -15.79 -58.73 -3.35
C PRO A 45 -14.44 -58.37 -3.94
N GLN A 46 -14.32 -58.42 -5.26
CA GLN A 46 -13.05 -58.12 -5.92
C GLN A 46 -12.60 -56.71 -5.54
N GLN A 47 -11.50 -56.60 -4.83
CA GLN A 47 -10.78 -55.37 -4.72
C GLN A 47 -10.46 -54.85 -6.13
N ARG A 48 -10.79 -53.57 -6.39
CA ARG A 48 -10.48 -52.95 -7.67
C ARG A 48 -9.00 -53.16 -7.99
N TYR A 49 -8.72 -53.64 -9.19
CA TYR A 49 -7.33 -53.85 -9.67
C TYR A 49 -6.54 -52.55 -9.49
N GLN A 50 -5.54 -52.55 -8.65
CA GLN A 50 -4.59 -51.47 -8.49
C GLN A 50 -3.37 -51.78 -9.36
N ARG A 51 -3.12 -50.92 -10.35
CA ARG A 51 -1.88 -51.02 -11.14
C ARG A 51 -0.68 -50.74 -10.23
N SER A 52 0.31 -51.62 -10.21
CA SER A 52 1.54 -51.47 -9.44
C SER A 52 2.42 -50.31 -9.94
N LYS A 53 2.29 -49.90 -11.19
CA LYS A 53 2.93 -48.71 -11.76
C LYS A 53 1.88 -47.81 -12.41
N GLN A 54 1.77 -46.58 -11.95
CA GLN A 54 0.96 -45.53 -12.61
C GLN A 54 1.84 -44.92 -13.71
N HIS A 55 1.49 -45.15 -14.97
CA HIS A 55 2.04 -44.40 -16.09
C HIS A 55 1.35 -43.02 -16.15
N HIS A 56 2.13 -41.96 -16.20
CA HIS A 56 1.66 -40.58 -16.35
C HIS A 56 2.02 -40.03 -17.75
N PRO A 57 1.50 -40.59 -18.86
CA PRO A 57 1.90 -40.21 -20.21
C PRO A 57 1.64 -38.74 -20.53
N ALA A 58 0.66 -38.16 -19.87
CA ALA A 58 0.32 -36.73 -20.05
C ALA A 58 1.40 -35.78 -19.50
N LEU A 59 2.28 -36.22 -18.60
CA LEU A 59 3.37 -35.40 -18.06
C LEU A 59 4.64 -35.52 -18.88
N GLY A 60 4.83 -36.65 -19.62
CA GLY A 60 5.94 -36.86 -20.55
C GLY A 60 7.31 -36.45 -20.00
N ALA A 61 8.01 -35.57 -20.73
CA ALA A 61 9.35 -35.08 -20.37
C ALA A 61 9.36 -34.19 -19.10
N PHE A 62 8.22 -33.70 -18.67
CA PHE A 62 8.11 -32.82 -17.48
C PHE A 62 8.00 -33.61 -16.16
N LEU A 63 7.88 -34.94 -16.23
CA LEU A 63 7.68 -35.80 -15.05
C LEU A 63 8.88 -35.76 -14.11
N ASP A 64 10.09 -35.85 -14.63
CA ASP A 64 11.33 -35.86 -13.84
C ASP A 64 11.54 -34.48 -13.17
N GLN A 65 11.30 -33.42 -13.89
CA GLN A 65 11.39 -32.06 -13.37
C GLN A 65 10.37 -31.80 -12.24
N LEU A 66 9.12 -32.23 -12.42
CA LEU A 66 8.09 -32.13 -11.39
C LEU A 66 8.45 -32.96 -10.16
N ASN A 67 8.95 -34.17 -10.37
CA ASN A 67 9.39 -35.06 -9.30
C ASN A 67 10.55 -34.47 -8.50
N GLN A 68 11.54 -33.90 -9.17
CA GLN A 68 12.66 -33.22 -8.53
C GLN A 68 12.21 -32.04 -7.68
N GLN A 69 11.29 -31.22 -8.20
CA GLN A 69 10.70 -30.09 -7.43
C GLN A 69 9.96 -30.59 -6.19
N LEU A 70 9.17 -31.65 -6.29
CA LEU A 70 8.45 -32.23 -5.17
C LEU A 70 9.40 -32.80 -4.11
N GLN A 71 10.49 -33.44 -4.53
CA GLN A 71 11.51 -33.93 -3.60
C GLN A 71 12.23 -32.79 -2.86
N GLN A 72 12.58 -31.71 -3.56
CA GLN A 72 13.20 -30.54 -2.94
C GLN A 72 12.31 -29.87 -1.89
N GLN A 73 11.00 -30.03 -2.01
CA GLN A 73 10.03 -29.46 -1.08
C GLN A 73 9.69 -30.37 0.11
N LEU A 74 10.08 -31.64 0.08
CA LEU A 74 9.80 -32.57 1.19
C LEU A 74 10.33 -32.10 2.55
N PRO A 75 11.57 -31.54 2.67
CA PRO A 75 12.07 -31.04 3.95
C PRO A 75 11.39 -29.75 4.43
N LEU A 76 10.66 -29.06 3.54
CA LEU A 76 9.96 -27.82 3.92
C LEU A 76 8.68 -28.13 4.74
N PRO A 77 8.30 -27.26 5.68
CA PRO A 77 7.01 -27.34 6.33
C PRO A 77 5.87 -27.34 5.31
N ILE A 78 4.76 -28.03 5.61
CA ILE A 78 3.63 -28.20 4.68
C ILE A 78 3.09 -26.83 4.18
N ASN A 79 3.11 -25.81 5.04
CA ASN A 79 2.66 -24.45 4.73
C ASN A 79 3.60 -23.69 3.78
N GLN A 80 4.82 -24.16 3.54
CA GLN A 80 5.80 -23.55 2.63
C GLN A 80 5.94 -24.34 1.31
N ARG A 81 5.22 -25.44 1.14
CA ARG A 81 5.25 -26.26 -0.09
C ARG A 81 4.35 -25.67 -1.15
N ARG A 82 4.78 -25.70 -2.40
CA ARG A 82 3.96 -25.28 -3.55
C ARG A 82 2.72 -26.16 -3.68
N SER A 83 1.60 -25.54 -4.03
CA SER A 83 0.37 -26.25 -4.35
C SER A 83 0.45 -26.91 -5.73
N ALA A 84 -0.44 -27.86 -6.00
CA ALA A 84 -0.53 -28.48 -7.33
C ALA A 84 -0.83 -27.46 -8.44
N GLN A 85 -1.51 -26.36 -8.12
CA GLN A 85 -1.81 -25.27 -9.03
C GLN A 85 -0.54 -24.50 -9.40
N GLN A 86 0.28 -24.15 -8.42
CA GLN A 86 1.56 -23.46 -8.65
C GLN A 86 2.56 -24.33 -9.44
N HIS A 87 2.55 -25.65 -9.21
CA HIS A 87 3.34 -26.57 -10.04
C HIS A 87 2.82 -26.58 -11.48
N TYR A 88 1.52 -26.58 -11.68
CA TYR A 88 0.91 -26.52 -13.01
C TYR A 88 1.26 -25.22 -13.75
N GLU A 89 1.11 -24.08 -13.10
CA GLU A 89 1.45 -22.75 -13.66
C GLU A 89 2.94 -22.66 -14.01
N HIS A 90 3.80 -23.18 -13.15
CA HIS A 90 5.23 -23.27 -13.47
C HIS A 90 5.51 -24.18 -14.66
N LEU A 91 4.90 -25.36 -14.73
CA LEU A 91 5.06 -26.25 -15.88
C LEU A 91 4.55 -25.60 -17.18
N GLN A 92 3.46 -24.84 -17.12
CA GLN A 92 2.96 -24.07 -18.27
C GLN A 92 3.97 -23.00 -18.73
N SER A 93 4.63 -22.31 -17.81
CA SER A 93 5.62 -21.28 -18.15
C SER A 93 6.85 -21.85 -18.89
N ILE A 94 7.10 -23.16 -18.76
CA ILE A 94 8.20 -23.87 -19.45
C ILE A 94 7.72 -24.75 -20.61
N GLY A 95 6.46 -24.54 -21.07
CA GLY A 95 5.93 -25.17 -22.29
C GLY A 95 5.06 -26.40 -22.08
N PHE A 96 4.58 -26.70 -20.87
CA PHE A 96 3.65 -27.80 -20.64
C PHE A 96 2.23 -27.45 -21.15
N THR A 97 1.71 -28.27 -22.06
CA THR A 97 0.39 -28.10 -22.68
C THR A 97 -0.67 -29.05 -22.12
N GLY A 98 -0.31 -29.89 -21.16
CA GLY A 98 -1.22 -30.87 -20.56
C GLY A 98 -2.22 -30.27 -19.59
N SER A 99 -3.14 -31.09 -19.06
CA SER A 99 -4.18 -30.63 -18.15
C SER A 99 -3.71 -30.51 -16.70
N TYR A 100 -4.30 -29.53 -15.98
CA TYR A 100 -4.14 -29.40 -14.52
C TYR A 100 -4.45 -30.72 -13.77
N SER A 101 -5.48 -31.46 -14.22
CA SER A 101 -5.86 -32.73 -13.58
C SER A 101 -4.75 -33.79 -13.64
N ALA A 102 -3.87 -33.76 -14.63
CA ALA A 102 -2.72 -34.68 -14.73
C ALA A 102 -1.68 -34.33 -13.65
N VAL A 103 -1.33 -33.04 -13.52
CA VAL A 103 -0.39 -32.56 -12.50
C VAL A 103 -0.94 -32.82 -11.10
N ARG A 104 -2.20 -32.45 -10.84
CA ARG A 104 -2.85 -32.66 -9.54
C ARG A 104 -2.84 -34.12 -9.10
N ARG A 105 -3.15 -35.03 -10.03
CA ARG A 105 -3.11 -36.51 -9.73
C ARG A 105 -1.72 -36.99 -9.39
N PHE A 106 -0.70 -36.51 -10.10
CA PHE A 106 0.69 -36.89 -9.83
C PHE A 106 1.14 -36.35 -8.45
N VAL A 107 0.92 -35.05 -8.17
CA VAL A 107 1.26 -34.43 -6.89
C VAL A 107 0.55 -35.16 -5.72
N ALA A 108 -0.74 -35.47 -5.87
CA ALA A 108 -1.50 -36.21 -4.86
C ALA A 108 -0.96 -37.65 -4.66
N ALA A 109 -0.57 -38.35 -5.73
CA ALA A 109 0.02 -39.67 -5.66
C ALA A 109 1.40 -39.64 -4.98
N PHE A 110 2.21 -38.62 -5.27
CA PHE A 110 3.53 -38.43 -4.66
C PHE A 110 3.42 -38.26 -3.15
N TYR A 111 2.55 -37.32 -2.67
CA TYR A 111 2.37 -37.12 -1.23
C TYR A 111 1.66 -38.26 -0.52
N LYS A 112 0.81 -39.05 -1.21
CA LYS A 112 0.17 -40.24 -0.62
C LYS A 112 1.15 -41.36 -0.32
N GLN A 113 2.29 -41.38 -1.00
CA GLN A 113 3.37 -42.36 -0.74
C GLN A 113 4.22 -41.97 0.48
N GLN A 114 4.06 -40.74 0.99
CA GLN A 114 4.73 -40.29 2.20
C GLN A 114 3.94 -40.70 3.46
N PRO A 115 4.58 -40.90 4.61
CA PRO A 115 3.88 -41.24 5.84
C PRO A 115 2.90 -40.17 6.25
N PRO A 116 1.69 -40.49 6.73
CA PRO A 116 0.65 -39.52 7.01
C PRO A 116 0.97 -38.67 8.24
N THR A 117 0.99 -37.35 8.04
CA THR A 117 0.88 -36.38 9.12
C THR A 117 -0.48 -35.67 8.97
N VAL A 118 -1.50 -36.12 9.69
CA VAL A 118 -2.83 -35.49 9.61
C VAL A 118 -3.49 -35.40 10.96
N THR A 119 -3.79 -34.19 11.39
CA THR A 119 -4.91 -33.86 12.24
C THR A 119 -6.06 -33.38 11.36
N MET A 120 -7.20 -34.05 11.40
CA MET A 120 -8.42 -33.61 10.71
C MET A 120 -9.21 -32.70 11.63
N ASP A 121 -9.19 -31.40 11.35
CA ASP A 121 -10.14 -30.46 11.98
C ASP A 121 -11.42 -30.41 11.13
N ALA A 122 -12.56 -30.68 11.77
CA ALA A 122 -13.87 -30.54 11.14
C ALA A 122 -14.39 -29.13 11.38
N PHE A 123 -14.84 -28.44 10.32
CA PHE A 123 -15.37 -27.09 10.37
C PHE A 123 -16.85 -27.07 9.96
N ILE A 124 -17.63 -26.22 10.63
CA ILE A 124 -19.02 -25.96 10.26
C ILE A 124 -19.00 -24.92 9.12
N PRO A 125 -19.60 -25.17 7.96
CA PRO A 125 -19.71 -24.17 6.91
C PRO A 125 -20.52 -22.97 7.41
N LEU A 126 -19.98 -21.76 7.24
CA LEU A 126 -20.68 -20.50 7.50
C LEU A 126 -21.27 -20.01 6.19
N ASP A 127 -22.53 -19.61 6.23
CA ASP A 127 -23.22 -18.93 5.15
C ASP A 127 -23.45 -17.47 5.53
N PHE A 128 -23.40 -16.58 4.54
CA PHE A 128 -23.51 -15.14 4.74
C PHE A 128 -24.39 -14.55 3.63
N ASP A 129 -25.16 -13.54 3.98
CA ASP A 129 -25.95 -12.77 3.03
C ASP A 129 -25.13 -11.70 2.31
N LEU A 130 -25.69 -11.16 1.23
CA LEU A 130 -25.10 -10.06 0.44
C LEU A 130 -24.83 -8.85 1.34
N GLY A 131 -23.60 -8.35 1.34
CA GLY A 131 -23.19 -7.18 2.11
C GLY A 131 -23.27 -7.37 3.63
N GLU A 132 -23.42 -8.59 4.12
CA GLU A 132 -23.56 -8.88 5.54
C GLU A 132 -22.26 -8.65 6.31
N ALA A 133 -21.15 -9.25 5.85
CA ALA A 133 -19.91 -9.20 6.61
C ALA A 133 -18.66 -9.18 5.75
N TYR A 134 -17.62 -8.59 6.30
CA TYR A 134 -16.24 -8.81 5.85
C TYR A 134 -15.39 -9.38 6.99
N GLN A 135 -14.28 -9.98 6.62
CA GLN A 135 -13.25 -10.46 7.53
C GLN A 135 -11.97 -9.69 7.31
N PHE A 136 -11.31 -9.33 8.42
CA PHE A 136 -10.02 -8.69 8.44
C PHE A 136 -9.00 -9.52 9.21
N ASP A 137 -7.77 -9.62 8.67
CA ASP A 137 -6.65 -10.23 9.36
C ASP A 137 -5.32 -9.60 8.93
N TRP A 138 -4.32 -9.66 9.83
CA TRP A 138 -2.94 -9.33 9.57
C TRP A 138 -2.10 -10.58 9.35
N SER A 139 -1.22 -10.56 8.36
CA SER A 139 -0.15 -11.55 8.27
C SER A 139 1.20 -10.89 8.04
N THR A 140 2.27 -11.59 8.43
CA THR A 140 3.64 -11.13 8.20
C THR A 140 4.21 -11.86 7.00
N GLU A 141 4.66 -11.12 6.00
CA GLU A 141 5.26 -11.68 4.80
C GLU A 141 6.72 -11.22 4.66
N THR A 142 7.53 -12.05 4.01
CA THR A 142 8.93 -11.75 3.73
C THR A 142 9.09 -11.39 2.26
N VAL A 143 9.63 -10.21 1.98
CA VAL A 143 9.83 -9.66 0.64
C VAL A 143 11.21 -9.04 0.52
N LYS A 144 11.64 -8.75 -0.71
CA LYS A 144 12.86 -8.00 -1.00
C LYS A 144 12.49 -6.62 -1.51
N LEU A 145 12.82 -5.57 -0.75
CA LEU A 145 12.59 -4.17 -1.13
C LEU A 145 13.92 -3.44 -1.25
N GLY A 146 14.15 -2.75 -2.37
CA GLY A 146 15.39 -2.04 -2.63
C GLY A 146 16.64 -2.92 -2.48
N GLY A 147 16.52 -4.21 -2.84
CA GLY A 147 17.61 -5.18 -2.72
C GLY A 147 17.78 -5.82 -1.32
N LYS A 148 17.08 -5.34 -0.28
CA LYS A 148 17.15 -5.86 1.09
C LYS A 148 15.96 -6.76 1.41
N VAL A 149 16.20 -7.89 2.07
CA VAL A 149 15.14 -8.76 2.59
C VAL A 149 14.56 -8.14 3.85
N CYS A 150 13.26 -7.89 3.86
CA CYS A 150 12.54 -7.30 4.97
C CYS A 150 11.20 -8.01 5.22
N LYS A 151 10.64 -7.79 6.41
CA LYS A 151 9.30 -8.24 6.77
C LYS A 151 8.33 -7.08 6.58
N VAL A 152 7.22 -7.35 5.90
CA VAL A 152 6.09 -6.43 5.75
C VAL A 152 4.85 -7.02 6.41
N GLN A 153 3.93 -6.15 6.79
CA GLN A 153 2.65 -6.54 7.38
C GLN A 153 1.58 -6.45 6.30
N LEU A 154 0.97 -7.56 5.98
CA LEU A 154 -0.08 -7.66 4.98
C LEU A 154 -1.45 -7.53 5.64
N ALA A 155 -2.15 -6.44 5.35
CA ALA A 155 -3.56 -6.26 5.67
C ALA A 155 -4.41 -7.02 4.65
N GLN A 156 -5.31 -7.87 5.14
CA GLN A 156 -6.15 -8.73 4.33
C GLN A 156 -7.60 -8.48 4.67
N PHE A 157 -8.37 -8.04 3.69
CA PHE A 157 -9.82 -7.90 3.78
C PHE A 157 -10.49 -8.87 2.84
N ARG A 158 -11.61 -9.40 3.25
CA ARG A 158 -12.39 -10.31 2.44
C ARG A 158 -13.88 -10.16 2.72
N LEU A 159 -14.65 -9.93 1.68
CA LEU A 159 -16.10 -10.03 1.76
C LEU A 159 -16.53 -11.49 1.94
N CYS A 160 -17.46 -11.72 2.86
CA CYS A 160 -17.86 -13.07 3.23
C CYS A 160 -18.77 -13.73 2.19
N TYR A 161 -19.58 -12.97 1.47
CA TYR A 161 -20.46 -13.46 0.42
C TYR A 161 -19.71 -13.69 -0.89
N SER A 162 -19.28 -12.65 -1.57
CA SER A 162 -18.63 -12.74 -2.89
C SER A 162 -17.25 -13.39 -2.87
N ARG A 163 -16.63 -13.48 -1.70
CA ARG A 163 -15.23 -13.92 -1.56
C ARG A 163 -14.22 -12.97 -2.21
N ALA A 164 -14.65 -11.76 -2.58
CA ALA A 164 -13.75 -10.71 -3.03
C ALA A 164 -12.81 -10.31 -1.90
N PHE A 165 -11.59 -9.93 -2.25
CA PHE A 165 -10.56 -9.63 -1.28
C PHE A 165 -9.72 -8.43 -1.71
N PHE A 166 -9.16 -7.76 -0.70
CA PHE A 166 -8.23 -6.66 -0.85
C PHE A 166 -6.98 -6.94 -0.02
N LEU A 167 -5.81 -6.73 -0.61
CA LEU A 167 -4.50 -6.95 0.01
C LEU A 167 -3.68 -5.68 -0.07
N TYR A 168 -3.07 -5.29 1.05
CA TYR A 168 -2.18 -4.13 1.09
C TYR A 168 -1.07 -4.31 2.13
N CYS A 169 0.17 -4.02 1.74
CA CYS A 169 1.35 -4.18 2.58
C CYS A 169 1.72 -2.87 3.28
N TYR A 170 2.08 -3.00 4.56
CA TYR A 170 2.56 -1.92 5.41
C TYR A 170 3.91 -2.29 6.04
N PRO A 171 4.75 -1.31 6.43
CA PRO A 171 5.97 -1.60 7.18
C PRO A 171 5.70 -2.14 8.60
N ASN A 172 4.60 -1.73 9.24
CA ASN A 172 4.22 -2.10 10.61
C ASN A 172 2.70 -2.32 10.76
N GLN A 173 2.24 -2.62 11.98
CA GLN A 173 0.82 -2.76 12.35
C GLN A 173 0.40 -1.66 13.35
N THR A 174 0.69 -0.40 13.02
CA THR A 174 0.26 0.73 13.87
C THR A 174 -1.22 1.04 13.65
N THR A 175 -1.81 1.82 14.57
CA THR A 175 -3.23 2.22 14.45
C THR A 175 -3.47 3.05 13.18
N GLU A 176 -2.52 3.90 12.80
CA GLU A 176 -2.59 4.69 11.57
C GLU A 176 -2.66 3.81 10.32
N MET A 177 -1.84 2.74 10.29
CA MET A 177 -1.83 1.77 9.18
C MET A 177 -3.10 0.92 9.17
N PHE A 178 -3.61 0.56 10.35
CA PHE A 178 -4.86 -0.17 10.49
C PHE A 178 -6.04 0.65 9.94
N VAL A 179 -6.12 1.94 10.28
CA VAL A 179 -7.17 2.83 9.78
C VAL A 179 -7.05 3.05 8.27
N ASP A 180 -5.84 3.31 7.77
CA ASP A 180 -5.59 3.48 6.33
C ASP A 180 -5.97 2.21 5.54
N ALA A 181 -5.68 1.04 6.10
CA ALA A 181 -6.05 -0.23 5.48
C ALA A 181 -7.58 -0.36 5.31
N HIS A 182 -8.36 0.09 6.30
CA HIS A 182 -9.83 0.11 6.21
C HIS A 182 -10.31 1.14 5.18
N ASN A 183 -9.77 2.36 5.19
CA ASN A 183 -10.08 3.39 4.20
C ASN A 183 -9.88 2.87 2.77
N ARG A 184 -8.72 2.29 2.49
CA ARG A 184 -8.40 1.73 1.15
C ARG A 184 -9.25 0.53 0.78
N ALA A 185 -9.52 -0.35 1.74
CA ALA A 185 -10.35 -1.52 1.48
C ALA A 185 -11.79 -1.13 1.13
N PHE A 186 -12.37 -0.16 1.85
CA PHE A 186 -13.74 0.29 1.58
C PHE A 186 -13.84 1.13 0.31
N GLU A 187 -12.81 1.89 -0.02
CA GLU A 187 -12.67 2.53 -1.33
C GLU A 187 -12.64 1.49 -2.46
N PHE A 188 -11.81 0.45 -2.33
CA PHE A 188 -11.70 -0.64 -3.29
C PHE A 188 -13.01 -1.41 -3.45
N PHE A 189 -13.71 -1.71 -2.35
CA PHE A 189 -15.00 -2.39 -2.40
C PHE A 189 -16.15 -1.47 -2.88
N GLY A 190 -15.93 -0.15 -2.90
CA GLY A 190 -16.96 0.82 -3.24
C GLY A 190 -18.04 0.97 -2.18
N GLY A 191 -17.75 0.59 -0.92
CA GLY A 191 -18.65 0.68 0.21
C GLY A 191 -18.28 -0.25 1.35
N THR A 192 -19.15 -0.31 2.37
CA THR A 192 -18.94 -1.09 3.59
C THR A 192 -19.97 -2.20 3.75
N ALA A 193 -19.58 -3.33 4.32
CA ALA A 193 -20.52 -4.34 4.78
C ALA A 193 -21.12 -3.95 6.15
N GLN A 194 -22.19 -4.63 6.56
CA GLN A 194 -22.91 -4.33 7.81
C GLN A 194 -22.07 -4.61 9.06
N ARG A 195 -21.26 -5.67 9.03
CA ARG A 195 -20.41 -6.05 10.15
C ARG A 195 -19.00 -6.47 9.74
N GLY A 196 -18.04 -6.18 10.62
CA GLY A 196 -16.65 -6.54 10.45
C GLY A 196 -16.23 -7.63 11.44
N ILE A 197 -15.66 -8.72 10.93
CA ILE A 197 -15.19 -9.86 11.74
C ILE A 197 -13.68 -9.71 11.93
N TYR A 198 -13.26 -9.59 13.19
CA TYR A 198 -11.86 -9.37 13.57
C TYR A 198 -11.33 -10.48 14.46
N ASP A 199 -10.08 -10.87 14.26
CA ASP A 199 -9.38 -11.63 15.30
C ASP A 199 -9.02 -10.72 16.48
N ASN A 200 -8.55 -11.28 17.60
CA ASN A 200 -8.15 -10.57 18.83
C ASN A 200 -6.95 -9.63 18.58
N LEU A 201 -7.14 -8.61 17.74
CA LEU A 201 -6.13 -7.61 17.42
C LEU A 201 -5.95 -6.65 18.60
N LYS A 202 -4.71 -6.39 19.00
CA LYS A 202 -4.38 -5.36 20.01
C LYS A 202 -4.87 -3.96 19.62
N THR A 203 -4.98 -3.67 18.33
CA THR A 203 -5.50 -2.41 17.81
C THR A 203 -7.02 -2.29 17.94
N ALA A 204 -7.74 -3.40 17.92
CA ALA A 204 -9.21 -3.45 18.06
C ALA A 204 -9.66 -3.73 19.49
N VAL A 205 -8.89 -4.51 20.26
CA VAL A 205 -9.27 -4.98 21.60
C VAL A 205 -8.26 -4.50 22.64
N THR A 206 -8.70 -3.68 23.57
CA THR A 206 -7.87 -3.18 24.69
C THR A 206 -7.72 -4.24 25.78
N LYS A 207 -8.81 -4.97 26.10
CA LYS A 207 -8.81 -5.99 27.14
C LYS A 207 -9.77 -7.12 26.81
N VAL A 208 -9.28 -8.36 26.99
CA VAL A 208 -10.10 -9.58 26.90
C VAL A 208 -10.61 -9.89 28.31
N LEU A 209 -11.94 -9.94 28.49
CA LEU A 209 -12.60 -10.31 29.73
C LEU A 209 -12.94 -11.82 29.74
N LYS A 210 -13.49 -12.32 30.80
CA LYS A 210 -13.95 -13.72 30.87
C LYS A 210 -15.15 -13.94 29.93
N GLY A 211 -15.08 -14.99 29.07
CA GLY A 211 -16.13 -15.30 28.10
C GLY A 211 -15.98 -14.54 26.76
N LYS A 212 -17.11 -14.05 26.23
CA LYS A 212 -17.18 -13.33 24.95
C LYS A 212 -16.99 -11.81 25.07
N GLU A 213 -16.97 -11.27 26.29
CA GLU A 213 -16.88 -9.84 26.52
C GLU A 213 -15.47 -9.29 26.20
N ARG A 214 -15.43 -8.15 25.54
CA ARG A 214 -14.23 -7.43 25.12
C ARG A 214 -14.38 -5.95 25.42
N ILE A 215 -13.30 -5.30 25.84
CA ILE A 215 -13.21 -3.85 25.84
C ILE A 215 -12.52 -3.47 24.54
N LEU A 216 -13.28 -2.86 23.63
CA LEU A 216 -12.77 -2.39 22.35
C LEU A 216 -11.98 -1.10 22.55
N ASN A 217 -11.04 -0.85 21.64
CA ASN A 217 -10.30 0.41 21.62
C ASN A 217 -11.25 1.54 21.18
N GLU A 218 -11.23 2.68 21.86
CA GLU A 218 -12.11 3.82 21.56
C GLU A 218 -11.93 4.33 20.11
N ASN A 219 -10.70 4.46 19.63
CA ASN A 219 -10.44 4.87 18.25
C ASN A 219 -11.00 3.87 17.23
N PHE A 220 -10.94 2.57 17.57
CA PHE A 220 -11.55 1.53 16.75
C PHE A 220 -13.07 1.67 16.73
N CYS A 221 -13.71 1.90 17.88
CA CYS A 221 -15.15 2.13 17.96
C CYS A 221 -15.58 3.35 17.15
N CYS A 222 -14.85 4.49 17.26
CA CYS A 222 -15.13 5.68 16.48
C CYS A 222 -15.01 5.45 14.98
N MET A 223 -14.02 4.68 14.55
CA MET A 223 -13.87 4.30 13.14
C MET A 223 -15.03 3.42 12.66
N MET A 224 -15.44 2.43 13.46
CA MET A 224 -16.55 1.55 13.12
C MET A 224 -17.87 2.32 13.04
N ASP A 225 -18.12 3.24 13.98
CA ASP A 225 -19.29 4.12 13.97
C ASP A 225 -19.31 5.01 12.73
N HIS A 226 -18.17 5.61 12.37
CA HIS A 226 -18.03 6.44 11.17
C HIS A 226 -18.42 5.66 9.90
N PHE A 227 -18.04 4.41 9.80
CA PHE A 227 -18.37 3.54 8.67
C PHE A 227 -19.73 2.83 8.80
N GLY A 228 -20.43 2.99 9.93
CA GLY A 228 -21.69 2.30 10.23
C GLY A 228 -21.55 0.78 10.27
N ILE A 229 -20.44 0.27 10.83
CA ILE A 229 -20.09 -1.15 10.86
C ILE A 229 -20.20 -1.68 12.28
N GLU A 230 -20.88 -2.82 12.46
CA GLU A 230 -20.89 -3.56 13.71
C GLU A 230 -19.59 -4.37 13.85
N PRO A 231 -18.73 -4.09 14.86
CA PRO A 231 -17.54 -4.88 15.10
C PRO A 231 -17.86 -6.21 15.79
N VAL A 232 -17.47 -7.32 15.15
CA VAL A 232 -17.64 -8.67 15.70
C VAL A 232 -16.27 -9.29 15.99
N PRO A 233 -15.76 -9.22 17.24
CA PRO A 233 -14.53 -9.89 17.61
C PRO A 233 -14.75 -11.42 17.67
N CYS A 234 -13.86 -12.18 17.04
CA CYS A 234 -13.88 -13.65 17.10
C CYS A 234 -13.75 -14.15 18.53
N SER A 235 -14.48 -15.21 18.87
CA SER A 235 -14.35 -15.87 20.17
C SER A 235 -12.99 -16.56 20.30
N PRO A 236 -12.31 -16.53 21.48
CA PRO A 236 -11.12 -17.33 21.69
C PRO A 236 -11.46 -18.82 21.51
N SER A 237 -10.63 -19.53 20.78
CA SER A 237 -10.79 -20.97 20.50
C SER A 237 -11.94 -21.35 19.56
N ALA A 238 -12.66 -20.39 18.97
CA ALA A 238 -13.67 -20.67 17.95
C ALA A 238 -13.00 -20.87 16.56
N GLY A 239 -12.17 -21.88 16.44
CA GLY A 239 -11.51 -22.24 15.16
C GLY A 239 -12.50 -22.51 14.02
N TRP A 240 -13.77 -22.82 14.35
CA TRP A 240 -14.85 -22.97 13.37
C TRP A 240 -15.34 -21.63 12.80
N GLU A 241 -15.30 -20.53 13.55
CA GLU A 241 -15.53 -19.17 13.04
C GLU A 241 -14.37 -18.71 12.12
N LYS A 242 -13.16 -19.21 12.38
CA LYS A 242 -11.92 -18.91 11.64
C LYS A 242 -11.63 -19.83 10.45
N GLY A 243 -12.20 -21.02 10.41
CA GLY A 243 -11.78 -22.07 9.47
C GLY A 243 -11.81 -21.69 7.99
N GLN A 244 -12.55 -20.65 7.63
CA GLN A 244 -12.51 -20.05 6.30
C GLN A 244 -11.35 -19.04 6.14
N VAL A 245 -10.99 -18.28 7.19
CA VAL A 245 -9.96 -17.23 7.15
C VAL A 245 -8.56 -17.80 7.18
N GLU A 246 -8.23 -18.70 8.11
CA GLU A 246 -6.90 -19.28 8.24
C GLU A 246 -6.43 -20.04 7.00
N ARG A 247 -7.35 -20.75 6.35
CA ARG A 247 -7.06 -21.37 5.04
C ARG A 247 -6.75 -20.35 3.96
N GLN A 248 -7.37 -19.16 4.00
CA GLN A 248 -7.18 -18.18 2.95
C GLN A 248 -5.91 -17.36 3.12
N VAL A 249 -5.53 -16.97 4.35
CA VAL A 249 -4.22 -16.38 4.61
C VAL A 249 -3.11 -17.24 4.01
N SER A 250 -3.19 -18.55 4.24
CA SER A 250 -2.22 -19.48 3.68
C SER A 250 -2.30 -19.61 2.14
N ILE A 251 -3.49 -19.45 1.55
CA ILE A 251 -3.69 -19.47 0.11
C ILE A 251 -3.11 -18.21 -0.53
N TYR A 252 -3.37 -17.01 0.02
CA TYR A 252 -2.83 -15.76 -0.52
C TYR A 252 -1.30 -15.69 -0.38
N ARG A 253 -0.75 -16.13 0.76
CA ARG A 253 0.69 -16.27 0.95
C ARG A 253 1.32 -17.12 -0.16
N LYS A 254 0.85 -18.34 -0.35
CA LYS A 254 1.37 -19.26 -1.37
C LYS A 254 1.16 -18.76 -2.79
N ARG A 255 0.08 -18.03 -3.03
CA ARG A 255 -0.30 -17.62 -4.38
C ARG A 255 0.43 -16.36 -4.83
N PHE A 256 0.58 -15.38 -3.94
CA PHE A 256 1.10 -14.07 -4.28
C PHE A 256 2.53 -13.82 -3.76
N PHE A 257 2.98 -14.51 -2.72
CA PHE A 257 4.29 -14.29 -2.10
C PHE A 257 5.29 -15.44 -2.32
N GLU A 258 4.91 -16.49 -3.02
CA GLU A 258 5.81 -17.58 -3.41
C GLU A 258 5.90 -17.70 -4.94
N PRO A 259 7.11 -17.57 -5.53
CA PRO A 259 8.41 -17.28 -4.90
C PRO A 259 8.49 -15.89 -4.29
N MET A 260 9.49 -15.67 -3.38
CA MET A 260 9.68 -14.40 -2.70
C MET A 260 9.71 -13.23 -3.69
N LEU A 261 8.84 -12.23 -3.46
CA LEU A 261 8.70 -11.05 -4.30
C LEU A 261 9.88 -10.08 -4.12
N SER A 262 10.23 -9.36 -5.19
CA SER A 262 11.30 -8.36 -5.19
C SER A 262 10.85 -7.11 -5.94
N PHE A 263 10.84 -5.96 -5.24
CA PHE A 263 10.46 -4.65 -5.76
C PHE A 263 11.42 -3.57 -5.27
N SER A 264 11.39 -2.39 -5.87
CA SER A 264 12.21 -1.25 -5.43
C SER A 264 11.57 -0.61 -4.19
N THR A 265 10.24 -0.48 -4.17
CA THR A 265 9.48 0.20 -3.12
C THR A 265 8.28 -0.63 -2.65
N ILE A 266 7.73 -0.26 -1.49
CA ILE A 266 6.49 -0.87 -0.99
C ILE A 266 5.27 -0.47 -1.83
N ASP A 267 5.31 0.69 -2.47
CA ASP A 267 4.23 1.18 -3.34
C ASP A 267 4.15 0.34 -4.64
N GLU A 268 5.30 -0.03 -5.22
CA GLU A 268 5.35 -0.96 -6.35
C GLU A 268 4.82 -2.34 -5.97
N LEU A 269 5.16 -2.84 -4.77
CA LEU A 269 4.62 -4.09 -4.25
C LEU A 269 3.07 -4.00 -4.12
N ASN A 270 2.55 -2.91 -3.59
CA ASN A 270 1.11 -2.71 -3.42
C ASN A 270 0.38 -2.60 -4.77
N GLY A 271 0.97 -1.91 -5.75
CA GLY A 271 0.47 -1.87 -7.13
C GLY A 271 0.35 -3.28 -7.73
N TYR A 272 1.42 -4.09 -7.62
CA TYR A 272 1.42 -5.48 -8.04
C TYR A 272 0.33 -6.31 -7.35
N LEU A 273 0.18 -6.18 -6.02
CA LEU A 273 -0.84 -6.92 -5.26
C LEU A 273 -2.27 -6.54 -5.70
N ALA A 274 -2.52 -5.27 -6.00
CA ALA A 274 -3.81 -4.81 -6.50
C ALA A 274 -4.14 -5.44 -7.87
N GLU A 275 -3.21 -5.40 -8.83
CA GLU A 275 -3.38 -6.02 -10.15
C GLU A 275 -3.59 -7.53 -10.06
N GLN A 276 -2.78 -8.22 -9.26
CA GLN A 276 -2.90 -9.67 -9.07
C GLN A 276 -4.21 -10.06 -8.38
N SER A 277 -4.68 -9.26 -7.43
CA SER A 277 -5.96 -9.49 -6.74
C SER A 277 -7.14 -9.40 -7.72
N ILE A 278 -7.17 -8.37 -8.57
CA ILE A 278 -8.20 -8.19 -9.59
C ILE A 278 -8.15 -9.35 -10.61
N SER A 279 -6.95 -9.69 -11.11
CA SER A 279 -6.75 -10.78 -12.05
C SER A 279 -7.17 -12.14 -11.47
N ASP A 280 -6.88 -12.39 -10.20
CA ASP A 280 -7.29 -13.62 -9.51
C ASP A 280 -8.81 -13.71 -9.38
N MET A 281 -9.46 -12.65 -8.92
CA MET A 281 -10.93 -12.61 -8.77
C MET A 281 -11.65 -12.82 -10.12
N ALA A 282 -11.09 -12.29 -11.19
CA ALA A 282 -11.66 -12.46 -12.55
C ALA A 282 -11.55 -13.91 -13.05
N LYS A 283 -10.50 -14.65 -12.67
CA LYS A 283 -10.25 -16.02 -13.14
C LYS A 283 -10.83 -17.08 -12.20
N ARG A 284 -10.90 -16.80 -10.92
CA ARG A 284 -11.28 -17.78 -9.91
C ARG A 284 -12.78 -17.96 -9.83
N LYS A 285 -13.23 -19.22 -9.98
CA LYS A 285 -14.64 -19.57 -9.81
C LYS A 285 -15.04 -19.46 -8.34
N HIS A 286 -16.25 -18.92 -8.12
CA HIS A 286 -16.84 -18.82 -6.80
C HIS A 286 -17.10 -20.23 -6.21
N PRO A 287 -16.78 -20.50 -4.94
CA PRO A 287 -16.88 -21.83 -4.37
C PRO A 287 -18.32 -22.37 -4.27
N GLN A 288 -19.32 -21.50 -4.06
CA GLN A 288 -20.74 -21.84 -4.02
C GLN A 288 -21.38 -21.70 -5.41
N TYR A 289 -21.17 -20.58 -6.07
CA TYR A 289 -21.70 -20.27 -7.41
C TYR A 289 -20.71 -20.68 -8.49
N LYS A 290 -20.57 -22.00 -8.73
CA LYS A 290 -19.50 -22.57 -9.59
C LYS A 290 -19.49 -22.08 -11.03
N GLN A 291 -20.59 -21.53 -11.51
CA GLN A 291 -20.67 -20.99 -12.87
C GLN A 291 -20.11 -19.57 -12.98
N GLN A 292 -20.15 -18.81 -11.89
CA GLN A 292 -19.69 -17.43 -11.81
C GLN A 292 -18.27 -17.34 -11.27
N THR A 293 -17.57 -16.28 -11.66
CA THR A 293 -16.29 -15.90 -11.06
C THR A 293 -16.50 -15.12 -9.76
N VAL A 294 -15.45 -15.00 -8.96
CA VAL A 294 -15.48 -14.15 -7.75
C VAL A 294 -15.77 -12.70 -8.15
N ALA A 295 -15.21 -12.22 -9.26
CA ALA A 295 -15.43 -10.85 -9.72
C ALA A 295 -16.89 -10.59 -10.14
N GLU A 296 -17.54 -11.54 -10.82
CA GLU A 296 -18.95 -11.41 -11.19
C GLU A 296 -19.89 -11.35 -9.97
N VAL A 297 -19.64 -12.21 -8.97
CA VAL A 297 -20.41 -12.20 -7.71
C VAL A 297 -20.12 -10.92 -6.91
N PHE A 298 -18.87 -10.44 -6.92
CA PHE A 298 -18.49 -9.20 -6.27
C PHE A 298 -19.18 -7.98 -6.88
N GLN A 299 -19.26 -7.93 -8.22
CA GLN A 299 -19.97 -6.84 -8.90
C GLN A 299 -21.46 -6.80 -8.51
N GLN A 300 -22.11 -7.95 -8.35
CA GLN A 300 -23.49 -8.04 -7.86
C GLN A 300 -23.60 -7.53 -6.41
N GLU A 301 -22.70 -7.95 -5.52
CA GLU A 301 -22.67 -7.53 -4.13
C GLU A 301 -22.41 -6.02 -4.00
N GLN A 302 -21.46 -5.47 -4.77
CA GLN A 302 -21.15 -4.07 -4.81
C GLN A 302 -22.37 -3.22 -5.20
N GLN A 303 -23.04 -3.56 -6.31
CA GLN A 303 -24.19 -2.81 -6.82
C GLN A 303 -25.41 -2.88 -5.91
N SER A 304 -25.64 -4.03 -5.26
CA SER A 304 -26.85 -4.27 -4.48
C SER A 304 -26.76 -3.77 -3.05
N CYS A 305 -25.59 -3.88 -2.41
CA CYS A 305 -25.46 -3.75 -0.95
C CYS A 305 -24.35 -2.82 -0.48
N LEU A 306 -23.27 -2.63 -1.27
CA LEU A 306 -22.11 -1.87 -0.82
C LEU A 306 -22.07 -0.46 -1.43
N ASN A 307 -22.61 -0.26 -2.62
CA ASN A 307 -22.41 0.94 -3.42
C ASN A 307 -22.81 2.23 -2.67
N GLY A 308 -21.84 3.12 -2.50
CA GLY A 308 -22.01 4.43 -1.86
C GLY A 308 -22.24 4.42 -0.35
N ARG A 309 -22.24 3.26 0.31
CA ARG A 309 -22.45 3.21 1.76
C ARG A 309 -21.14 3.58 2.48
N HIS A 310 -21.14 4.73 3.20
CA HIS A 310 -20.06 5.16 4.10
C HIS A 310 -18.64 5.05 3.51
N CYS A 311 -18.44 5.59 2.29
CA CYS A 311 -17.13 5.53 1.60
C CYS A 311 -16.19 6.68 1.96
N THR A 312 -16.64 7.68 2.73
CA THR A 312 -15.76 8.79 3.11
C THR A 312 -14.63 8.28 4.02
N PRO A 313 -13.35 8.51 3.67
CA PRO A 313 -12.25 8.06 4.50
C PRO A 313 -12.33 8.60 5.93
N TYR A 314 -12.09 7.74 6.91
CA TYR A 314 -12.02 8.14 8.31
C TYR A 314 -10.71 8.90 8.54
N PRO A 315 -10.76 10.20 8.94
CA PRO A 315 -9.56 10.98 9.21
C PRO A 315 -8.97 10.56 10.56
N TYR A 316 -7.80 9.94 10.55
CA TYR A 316 -7.13 9.51 11.76
C TYR A 316 -5.71 10.03 11.85
N TYR A 317 -5.35 10.52 13.02
CA TYR A 317 -3.98 10.79 13.41
C TYR A 317 -3.79 10.49 14.90
N ARG A 318 -2.60 10.05 15.27
CA ARG A 318 -2.22 9.83 16.65
C ARG A 318 -1.56 11.08 17.21
N VAL A 319 -1.93 11.49 18.42
CA VAL A 319 -1.33 12.64 19.10
C VAL A 319 -0.24 12.17 20.05
N VAL A 320 0.96 12.76 19.94
CA VAL A 320 2.07 12.53 20.82
C VAL A 320 2.67 13.86 21.27
N GLN A 321 2.98 14.01 22.55
CA GLN A 321 3.65 15.22 23.05
C GLN A 321 5.18 15.04 22.93
N ALA A 322 5.87 16.04 22.41
CA ALA A 322 7.32 16.04 22.28
C ALA A 322 7.94 17.41 22.55
N ALA A 323 9.10 17.42 23.18
CA ALA A 323 9.84 18.65 23.47
C ALA A 323 10.82 18.99 22.35
N VAL A 324 10.94 20.29 22.05
CA VAL A 324 11.90 20.82 21.08
C VAL A 324 13.26 20.98 21.77
N ASN A 325 14.30 20.37 21.22
CA ASN A 325 15.67 20.49 21.73
C ASN A 325 16.35 21.81 21.30
N SER A 326 17.57 22.07 21.80
CA SER A 326 18.37 23.27 21.48
C SER A 326 18.83 23.37 20.02
N TYR A 327 18.69 22.29 19.24
CA TYR A 327 18.99 22.26 17.81
C TYR A 327 17.75 22.49 16.94
N CYS A 328 16.64 22.94 17.54
CA CYS A 328 15.35 23.12 16.85
C CYS A 328 14.80 21.81 16.26
N LEU A 329 15.04 20.69 16.93
CA LEU A 329 14.63 19.36 16.50
C LEU A 329 13.68 18.72 17.50
N VAL A 330 12.69 18.00 17.00
CA VAL A 330 11.80 17.12 17.74
C VAL A 330 12.18 15.66 17.43
N ASN A 331 12.24 14.81 18.47
CA ASN A 331 12.52 13.39 18.31
C ASN A 331 11.21 12.59 18.26
N PHE A 332 11.07 11.74 17.24
CA PHE A 332 9.96 10.81 17.12
C PHE A 332 10.41 9.50 16.46
N GLU A 333 10.07 8.36 17.07
CA GLU A 333 10.36 6.99 16.57
C GLU A 333 11.82 6.75 16.14
N GLY A 334 12.78 7.47 16.74
CA GLY A 334 14.21 7.37 16.42
C GLY A 334 14.68 8.28 15.29
N ASN A 335 13.80 9.12 14.76
CA ASN A 335 14.09 10.17 13.78
C ASN A 335 13.98 11.56 14.40
N ARG A 336 14.45 12.57 13.69
CA ARG A 336 14.48 13.96 14.13
C ARG A 336 13.92 14.85 13.03
N ASP A 337 12.97 15.71 13.38
CA ASP A 337 12.34 16.65 12.46
C ASP A 337 12.52 18.08 12.95
N SER A 338 12.87 18.99 12.05
CA SER A 338 13.12 20.38 12.42
C SER A 338 11.84 21.18 12.59
N VAL A 339 11.85 22.14 13.49
CA VAL A 339 10.77 23.08 13.75
C VAL A 339 11.31 24.52 13.84
N PRO A 340 10.48 25.57 13.68
CA PRO A 340 10.91 26.95 13.80
C PRO A 340 11.69 27.22 15.09
N CYS A 341 12.82 27.91 14.98
CA CYS A 341 13.79 28.09 16.06
C CYS A 341 13.23 28.86 17.28
N HIS A 342 12.15 29.61 17.15
CA HIS A 342 11.51 30.30 18.28
C HIS A 342 10.80 29.34 19.25
N LEU A 343 10.58 28.06 18.83
CA LEU A 343 9.91 27.04 19.63
C LEU A 343 10.88 26.18 20.45
N VAL A 344 12.15 26.54 20.51
CA VAL A 344 13.16 25.82 21.34
C VAL A 344 12.69 25.78 22.78
N ARG A 345 12.77 24.57 23.41
CA ARG A 345 12.33 24.26 24.78
C ARG A 345 10.80 24.29 24.97
N GLN A 346 10.01 24.47 23.92
CA GLN A 346 8.56 24.31 23.99
C GLN A 346 8.15 22.84 23.85
N GLN A 347 6.96 22.52 24.38
CA GLN A 347 6.27 21.26 24.13
C GLN A 347 5.34 21.42 22.93
N LEU A 348 5.42 20.50 21.99
CA LEU A 348 4.57 20.47 20.80
C LEU A 348 3.69 19.22 20.82
N SER A 349 2.50 19.32 20.23
CA SER A 349 1.66 18.18 19.88
C SER A 349 2.02 17.71 18.48
N LEU A 350 2.47 16.45 18.36
CA LEU A 350 2.74 15.82 17.08
C LEU A 350 1.46 15.10 16.63
N HIS A 351 0.91 15.49 15.51
CA HIS A 351 -0.17 14.79 14.85
C HIS A 351 0.44 13.84 13.81
N ILE A 352 0.40 12.55 14.13
CA ILE A 352 1.08 11.49 13.38
C ILE A 352 0.08 10.87 12.40
N TYR A 353 0.25 11.19 11.13
CA TYR A 353 -0.46 10.56 10.02
C TYR A 353 0.35 9.37 9.47
N LEU A 354 -0.19 8.70 8.49
CA LEU A 354 0.51 7.62 7.81
C LEU A 354 1.71 8.12 6.99
N ASP A 355 1.54 9.23 6.28
CA ASP A 355 2.47 9.77 5.29
C ASP A 355 3.28 10.97 5.80
N ARG A 356 2.79 11.65 6.86
CA ARG A 356 3.37 12.89 7.37
C ARG A 356 3.24 13.03 8.88
N ILE A 357 4.00 13.93 9.43
CA ILE A 357 3.94 14.36 10.83
C ILE A 357 3.73 15.87 10.85
N GLN A 358 2.65 16.33 11.47
CA GLN A 358 2.39 17.75 11.70
C GLN A 358 2.77 18.11 13.13
N MET A 359 3.56 19.15 13.30
CA MET A 359 3.90 19.73 14.58
C MET A 359 2.94 20.86 14.87
N VAL A 360 2.23 20.77 15.98
CA VAL A 360 1.19 21.72 16.37
C VAL A 360 1.59 22.42 17.66
N TYR A 361 1.55 23.74 17.65
CA TYR A 361 1.77 24.59 18.83
C TYR A 361 0.65 25.62 18.92
N ALA A 362 0.05 25.77 20.10
CA ALA A 362 -1.07 26.70 20.33
C ALA A 362 -2.18 26.57 19.25
N GLN A 363 -2.56 25.33 18.92
CA GLN A 363 -3.58 24.96 17.91
C GLN A 363 -3.22 25.33 16.46
N THR A 364 -1.99 25.77 16.20
CA THR A 364 -1.53 26.11 14.85
C THR A 364 -0.48 25.09 14.40
N VAL A 365 -0.58 24.63 13.14
CA VAL A 365 0.46 23.80 12.51
C VAL A 365 1.68 24.68 12.25
N VAL A 366 2.79 24.38 12.90
CA VAL A 366 4.04 25.15 12.82
C VAL A 366 5.07 24.52 11.91
N ALA A 367 4.97 23.21 11.65
CA ALA A 367 5.78 22.48 10.71
C ALA A 367 5.08 21.19 10.26
N GLU A 368 5.39 20.74 9.06
CA GLU A 368 4.96 19.45 8.54
C GLU A 368 6.16 18.78 7.86
N HIS A 369 6.38 17.50 8.18
CA HIS A 369 7.43 16.68 7.58
C HIS A 369 6.86 15.40 7.03
N LYS A 370 7.45 14.89 5.94
CA LYS A 370 7.14 13.53 5.45
C LYS A 370 7.57 12.51 6.50
N ARG A 371 6.69 11.56 6.81
CA ARG A 371 7.01 10.49 7.77
C ARG A 371 8.06 9.54 7.19
N ILE A 372 9.12 9.29 7.93
CA ILE A 372 10.21 8.38 7.58
C ILE A 372 10.17 7.19 8.54
N TYR A 373 10.08 5.98 8.00
CA TYR A 373 10.02 4.75 8.79
C TYR A 373 11.39 4.14 9.11
N ASP A 374 12.41 4.49 8.34
CA ASP A 374 13.80 4.14 8.64
C ASP A 374 14.31 4.97 9.82
N LYS A 375 15.05 4.33 10.73
CA LYS A 375 15.54 5.00 11.94
C LYS A 375 16.85 5.75 11.71
N GLY A 376 17.09 6.77 12.54
CA GLY A 376 18.34 7.52 12.56
C GLY A 376 18.41 8.66 11.54
N GLN A 377 17.30 8.95 10.86
CA GLN A 377 17.22 10.04 9.88
C GLN A 377 16.93 11.38 10.56
N THR A 378 17.36 12.46 9.90
CA THR A 378 17.02 13.81 10.32
C THR A 378 16.46 14.56 9.12
N SER A 379 15.25 15.11 9.26
CA SER A 379 14.59 15.92 8.25
C SER A 379 14.72 17.39 8.61
N TYR A 380 15.41 18.15 7.78
CA TYR A 380 15.59 19.58 7.96
C TYR A 380 14.73 20.37 6.96
N GLN A 381 14.06 21.39 7.48
CA GLN A 381 13.52 22.48 6.68
C GLN A 381 14.38 23.72 6.97
N PRO A 382 15.24 24.16 6.03
CA PRO A 382 16.20 25.23 6.29
C PRO A 382 15.55 26.55 6.70
N GLN A 383 14.31 26.78 6.27
CA GLN A 383 13.52 27.98 6.62
C GLN A 383 13.34 28.15 8.14
N HIS A 384 13.29 27.04 8.90
CA HIS A 384 13.16 27.05 10.36
C HIS A 384 14.32 27.76 11.07
N TYR A 385 15.48 27.84 10.41
CA TYR A 385 16.72 28.37 10.96
C TYR A 385 17.06 29.78 10.46
N LEU A 386 16.27 30.37 9.54
CA LEU A 386 16.54 31.71 9.01
C LEU A 386 16.70 32.80 10.06
N PRO A 387 15.90 32.86 11.16
CA PRO A 387 16.12 33.86 12.20
C PRO A 387 17.45 33.74 12.92
N LEU A 388 18.01 32.51 13.00
CA LEU A 388 19.35 32.27 13.56
C LEU A 388 20.45 32.71 12.61
N LEU A 389 20.26 32.54 11.31
CA LEU A 389 21.20 32.99 10.28
C LEU A 389 21.35 34.52 10.25
N LYS A 390 20.28 35.28 10.54
CA LYS A 390 20.37 36.74 10.68
C LYS A 390 21.39 37.15 11.72
N ARG A 391 21.57 36.35 12.79
CA ARG A 391 22.58 36.60 13.85
C ARG A 391 23.95 36.01 13.51
N LYS A 392 24.00 34.89 12.78
CA LYS A 392 25.22 34.14 12.45
C LYS A 392 25.24 33.75 10.98
N PRO A 393 25.40 34.70 10.05
CA PRO A 393 25.28 34.44 8.58
C PRO A 393 26.26 33.38 8.08
N GLY A 394 27.48 33.29 8.64
CA GLY A 394 28.48 32.31 8.27
C GLY A 394 28.08 30.85 8.52
N ALA A 395 27.06 30.60 9.34
CA ALA A 395 26.51 29.26 9.55
C ALA A 395 25.84 28.70 8.29
N LEU A 396 25.49 29.54 7.31
CA LEU A 396 24.94 29.10 6.02
C LEU A 396 25.90 28.19 5.25
N ARG A 397 27.21 28.37 5.40
CA ARG A 397 28.23 27.58 4.67
C ARG A 397 28.38 26.15 5.18
N ASN A 398 28.30 25.97 6.51
CA ASN A 398 28.68 24.70 7.17
C ASN A 398 27.54 24.08 8.00
N GLY A 399 26.42 24.77 8.15
CA GLY A 399 25.30 24.28 8.93
C GLY A 399 24.64 23.07 8.29
N GLU A 400 24.44 22.00 9.05
CA GLU A 400 23.83 20.75 8.55
C GLU A 400 22.48 20.97 7.85
N PRO A 401 21.56 21.83 8.36
CA PRO A 401 20.28 22.10 7.70
C PRO A 401 20.40 22.64 6.28
N PHE A 402 21.55 23.25 5.91
CA PHE A 402 21.74 23.93 4.65
C PHE A 402 22.53 23.14 3.61
N LYS A 403 23.22 22.06 4.02
CA LYS A 403 24.08 21.25 3.13
C LYS A 403 23.34 20.62 1.97
N GLN A 404 22.10 20.21 2.21
CA GLN A 404 21.26 19.52 1.21
C GLN A 404 20.16 20.42 0.66
N TRP A 405 20.20 21.73 0.96
CA TRP A 405 19.16 22.64 0.47
C TRP A 405 19.24 22.82 -1.05
N GLN A 406 18.25 22.29 -1.73
CA GLN A 406 18.12 22.44 -3.17
C GLN A 406 17.49 23.81 -3.47
N LEU A 407 18.33 24.80 -3.72
CA LEU A 407 17.87 26.13 -4.15
C LEU A 407 17.48 26.09 -5.63
N PRO A 408 16.42 26.84 -6.04
CA PRO A 408 16.08 27.05 -7.44
C PRO A 408 17.27 27.56 -8.26
N PRO A 409 17.34 27.26 -9.57
CA PRO A 409 18.51 27.62 -10.41
C PRO A 409 18.85 29.09 -10.37
N ALA A 410 17.84 29.99 -10.46
CA ALA A 410 18.06 31.43 -10.41
C ALA A 410 18.67 31.88 -9.08
N ILE A 411 18.15 31.37 -7.98
CA ILE A 411 18.65 31.68 -6.63
C ILE A 411 20.08 31.14 -6.45
N ARG A 412 20.40 29.97 -7.01
CA ARG A 412 21.75 29.39 -6.99
C ARG A 412 22.74 30.27 -7.79
N THR A 413 22.33 30.76 -8.96
CA THR A 413 23.13 31.67 -9.76
C THR A 413 23.36 32.98 -9.01
N LEU A 414 22.30 33.55 -8.43
CA LEU A 414 22.41 34.76 -7.62
C LEU A 414 23.32 34.52 -6.39
N GLN A 415 23.23 33.39 -5.72
CA GLN A 415 24.12 32.99 -4.62
C GLN A 415 25.60 33.03 -5.06
N GLN A 416 25.94 32.50 -6.22
CA GLN A 416 27.30 32.52 -6.75
C GLN A 416 27.85 33.96 -6.94
N HIS A 417 27.00 34.90 -7.35
CA HIS A 417 27.37 36.33 -7.48
C HIS A 417 27.51 36.98 -6.10
N LEU A 418 26.55 36.76 -5.19
CA LEU A 418 26.60 37.35 -3.85
C LEU A 418 27.78 36.85 -3.03
N MET A 419 28.10 35.56 -3.10
CA MET A 419 29.18 34.94 -2.31
C MET A 419 30.59 35.40 -2.71
N ARG A 420 30.76 36.06 -3.86
CA ARG A 420 32.01 36.71 -4.25
C ARG A 420 32.26 38.01 -3.51
N GLN A 421 31.24 38.60 -2.87
CA GLN A 421 31.33 39.85 -2.14
C GLN A 421 31.77 39.61 -0.69
N LYS A 422 32.42 40.60 -0.07
CA LYS A 422 32.89 40.53 1.31
C LYS A 422 31.80 40.29 2.32
N SER A 423 30.54 40.68 2.05
CA SER A 423 29.35 40.49 2.87
C SER A 423 28.37 39.45 2.30
N GLY A 424 28.83 38.54 1.43
CA GLY A 424 27.98 37.61 0.68
C GLY A 424 27.06 36.71 1.52
N ASP A 425 27.57 36.22 2.63
CA ASP A 425 26.72 35.40 3.55
C ASP A 425 25.52 36.18 4.09
N ARG A 426 25.74 37.47 4.46
CA ARG A 426 24.64 38.33 4.95
C ARG A 426 23.64 38.65 3.83
N ALA A 427 24.12 38.98 2.67
CA ALA A 427 23.30 39.22 1.50
C ALA A 427 22.46 38.00 1.11
N MET A 428 23.06 36.82 1.14
CA MET A 428 22.33 35.58 0.88
C MET A 428 21.26 35.26 1.92
N VAL A 429 21.55 35.49 3.21
CA VAL A 429 20.55 35.34 4.29
C VAL A 429 19.38 36.32 4.11
N GLU A 430 19.65 37.55 3.67
CA GLU A 430 18.61 38.54 3.35
C GLU A 430 17.76 38.08 2.16
N MET A 431 18.37 37.56 1.08
CA MET A 431 17.68 36.96 -0.05
C MET A 431 16.78 35.82 0.36
N LEU A 432 17.28 34.90 1.17
CA LEU A 432 16.51 33.78 1.70
C LEU A 432 15.35 34.22 2.58
N SER A 433 15.52 35.33 3.29
CA SER A 433 14.44 35.94 4.09
C SER A 433 13.33 36.51 3.22
N LEU A 434 13.68 37.14 2.08
CA LEU A 434 12.70 37.62 1.10
C LEU A 434 11.91 36.46 0.48
N LEU A 435 12.58 35.33 0.15
CA LEU A 435 11.88 34.12 -0.32
C LEU A 435 10.88 33.60 0.71
N ALA A 436 11.24 33.59 1.98
CA ALA A 436 10.33 33.13 3.05
C ALA A 436 9.16 34.09 3.30
N GLU A 437 9.34 35.39 3.07
CA GLU A 437 8.33 36.45 3.29
C GLU A 437 7.33 36.54 2.12
N TYR A 438 7.83 36.54 0.89
CA TYR A 438 7.02 36.79 -0.31
C TYR A 438 6.67 35.52 -1.10
N GLY A 439 7.19 34.37 -0.69
CA GLY A 439 7.00 33.08 -1.36
C GLY A 439 8.10 32.80 -2.39
N GLU A 440 8.30 31.51 -2.63
CA GLU A 440 9.38 31.03 -3.53
C GLU A 440 9.16 31.46 -4.99
N GLU A 441 7.93 31.38 -5.48
CA GLU A 441 7.61 31.73 -6.90
C GLU A 441 7.92 33.20 -7.21
N VAL A 442 7.46 34.11 -6.36
CA VAL A 442 7.70 35.55 -6.54
C VAL A 442 9.18 35.89 -6.41
N GLY A 443 9.85 35.29 -5.42
CA GLY A 443 11.27 35.52 -5.18
C GLY A 443 12.16 34.97 -6.30
N VAL A 444 11.81 33.82 -6.88
CA VAL A 444 12.52 33.23 -8.03
C VAL A 444 12.35 34.10 -9.27
N ALA A 445 11.11 34.50 -9.60
CA ALA A 445 10.85 35.39 -10.74
C ALA A 445 11.60 36.74 -10.62
N ALA A 446 11.60 37.32 -9.39
CA ALA A 446 12.37 38.56 -9.16
C ALA A 446 13.89 38.37 -9.29
N ALA A 447 14.41 37.22 -8.87
CA ALA A 447 15.82 36.89 -9.03
C ALA A 447 16.20 36.68 -10.49
N GLU A 448 15.36 36.04 -11.31
CA GLU A 448 15.54 35.89 -12.76
C GLU A 448 15.59 37.24 -13.42
N LEU A 449 14.64 38.14 -13.17
CA LEU A 449 14.62 39.49 -13.71
C LEU A 449 15.86 40.31 -13.29
N ALA A 450 16.30 40.20 -12.03
CA ALA A 450 17.49 40.88 -11.55
C ALA A 450 18.78 40.39 -12.26
N LEU A 451 18.85 39.07 -12.53
CA LEU A 451 19.95 38.48 -13.31
C LEU A 451 19.93 38.93 -14.78
N GLU A 452 18.76 38.93 -15.42
CA GLU A 452 18.58 39.40 -16.80
C GLU A 452 18.95 40.89 -16.97
N CYS A 453 18.57 41.72 -15.98
CA CYS A 453 18.94 43.14 -15.97
C CYS A 453 20.42 43.39 -15.64
N GLY A 454 21.22 42.36 -15.40
CA GLY A 454 22.63 42.46 -15.04
C GLY A 454 22.88 43.09 -13.66
N MET A 455 21.87 43.07 -12.77
CA MET A 455 21.94 43.62 -11.40
C MET A 455 21.76 42.52 -10.35
N PRO A 456 22.71 41.60 -10.17
CA PRO A 456 22.58 40.47 -9.24
C PRO A 456 22.79 40.90 -7.78
N THR A 457 21.91 41.77 -7.28
CA THR A 457 21.93 42.31 -5.92
C THR A 457 20.61 42.06 -5.20
N VAL A 458 20.65 41.91 -3.85
CA VAL A 458 19.44 41.71 -3.04
C VAL A 458 18.50 42.94 -3.15
N ALA A 459 19.07 44.16 -3.21
CA ALA A 459 18.26 45.38 -3.35
C ALA A 459 17.49 45.42 -4.69
N ALA A 460 18.11 44.95 -5.79
CA ALA A 460 17.40 44.85 -7.07
C ALA A 460 16.24 43.84 -6.98
N VAL A 461 16.49 42.67 -6.43
CA VAL A 461 15.44 41.64 -6.22
C VAL A 461 14.31 42.19 -5.35
N GLN A 462 14.62 42.84 -4.24
CA GLN A 462 13.62 43.45 -3.36
C GLN A 462 12.76 44.50 -4.08
N ASN A 463 13.39 45.39 -4.87
CA ASN A 463 12.67 46.37 -5.66
C ASN A 463 11.74 45.73 -6.70
N ILE A 464 12.19 44.63 -7.34
CA ILE A 464 11.37 43.90 -8.30
C ILE A 464 10.21 43.22 -7.59
N ILE A 465 10.41 42.57 -6.41
CA ILE A 465 9.33 41.99 -5.61
C ILE A 465 8.28 43.03 -5.27
N HIS A 466 8.69 44.21 -4.80
CA HIS A 466 7.75 45.30 -4.50
C HIS A 466 6.94 45.71 -5.73
N ARG A 467 7.60 45.85 -6.89
CA ARG A 467 6.89 46.21 -8.14
C ARG A 467 5.93 45.11 -8.61
N LEU A 468 6.28 43.84 -8.44
CA LEU A 468 5.40 42.72 -8.78
C LEU A 468 4.15 42.66 -7.87
N ASN A 469 4.28 43.12 -6.63
CA ASN A 469 3.20 43.14 -5.64
C ASN A 469 2.44 44.46 -5.61
N GLU A 470 2.89 45.53 -6.33
CA GLU A 470 2.14 46.76 -6.45
C GLU A 470 0.84 46.53 -7.22
N PRO A 471 -0.30 47.05 -6.72
CA PRO A 471 -1.52 46.98 -7.50
C PRO A 471 -1.34 47.76 -8.81
N PRO A 472 -1.92 47.30 -9.93
CA PRO A 472 -1.80 48.00 -11.20
C PRO A 472 -2.23 49.45 -11.02
N ILE A 473 -1.34 50.39 -11.42
CA ILE A 473 -1.62 51.80 -11.36
C ILE A 473 -2.94 52.04 -12.10
N PRO A 474 -3.95 52.61 -11.46
CA PRO A 474 -5.21 52.89 -12.14
C PRO A 474 -4.88 53.80 -13.33
N LYS A 475 -5.24 53.36 -14.51
CA LYS A 475 -5.15 54.24 -15.70
C LYS A 475 -6.11 55.39 -15.49
N PHE A 476 -5.59 56.48 -14.96
CA PHE A 476 -6.33 57.73 -15.01
C PHE A 476 -6.41 58.14 -16.48
N ASN A 477 -7.57 58.00 -17.07
CA ASN A 477 -7.87 58.74 -18.29
C ASN A 477 -7.93 60.24 -17.85
N LEU A 478 -6.77 60.89 -17.94
CA LEU A 478 -6.77 62.37 -17.84
C LEU A 478 -7.68 62.84 -18.96
N PRO A 479 -8.75 63.61 -18.65
CA PRO A 479 -9.52 64.23 -19.71
C PRO A 479 -8.52 65.07 -20.53
N ASP A 480 -8.64 65.04 -21.86
CA ASP A 480 -7.91 65.89 -22.78
C ASP A 480 -8.24 67.35 -22.38
N ILE A 481 -7.40 67.89 -21.51
CA ILE A 481 -7.47 69.33 -21.18
C ILE A 481 -6.77 69.98 -22.33
N PRO A 482 -7.51 70.65 -23.26
CA PRO A 482 -6.86 71.34 -24.32
C PRO A 482 -5.99 72.45 -23.66
N LEU A 483 -4.66 72.35 -23.89
CA LEU A 483 -3.73 73.40 -23.51
C LEU A 483 -4.10 74.67 -24.29
N ARG A 484 -5.06 75.42 -23.72
CA ARG A 484 -5.67 76.56 -24.39
C ARG A 484 -4.79 77.78 -24.42
N ILE A 485 -3.77 77.89 -23.63
CA ILE A 485 -2.87 79.05 -23.68
C ILE A 485 -1.49 78.59 -23.18
N VAL A 486 -0.53 78.52 -24.05
CA VAL A 486 0.87 78.58 -23.63
C VAL A 486 1.13 80.05 -23.33
N PRO A 487 1.34 80.47 -22.10
CA PRO A 487 1.72 81.83 -21.81
C PRO A 487 3.06 82.09 -22.51
N GLN A 488 3.05 82.89 -23.54
CA GLN A 488 4.32 83.42 -24.08
C GLN A 488 5.07 84.08 -22.93
N ALA A 489 6.30 83.68 -22.72
CA ALA A 489 7.17 84.27 -21.72
C ALA A 489 7.31 85.77 -22.05
N ASP A 490 6.70 86.59 -21.24
CA ASP A 490 6.79 88.07 -21.34
C ASP A 490 8.20 88.44 -20.82
N LEU A 491 9.12 88.57 -21.76
CA LEU A 491 10.50 89.02 -21.50
C LEU A 491 10.62 90.35 -20.88
N LEU A 492 9.58 91.27 -21.08
CA LEU A 492 9.52 92.58 -20.47
C LEU A 492 9.30 92.48 -18.96
N ARG A 493 8.64 91.47 -18.50
CA ARG A 493 8.36 91.28 -17.04
C ARG A 493 9.65 90.92 -16.29
N TYR A 494 10.59 90.23 -16.93
CA TYR A 494 11.93 89.88 -16.38
C TYR A 494 12.83 91.09 -16.35
N ASN A 495 12.73 92.03 -17.35
CA ASN A 495 13.46 93.24 -17.36
C ASN A 495 12.99 94.26 -16.26
N THR A 496 11.78 94.20 -15.83
CA THR A 496 11.30 94.99 -14.73
C THR A 496 11.84 94.47 -13.38
N VAL A 497 11.94 93.13 -13.19
CA VAL A 497 12.54 92.54 -11.99
C VAL A 497 14.04 92.81 -11.91
N LEU A 498 14.76 92.83 -13.03
CA LEU A 498 16.22 93.12 -13.13
C LEU A 498 16.51 94.59 -12.84
N LYS A 499 15.56 95.52 -13.15
CA LYS A 499 15.74 96.91 -12.84
C LYS A 499 15.50 97.26 -11.37
N LEU A 500 14.72 96.46 -10.66
CA LEU A 500 14.46 96.59 -9.21
C LEU A 500 15.63 96.05 -8.36
N THR A 501 16.52 95.29 -8.86
CA THR A 501 17.69 94.73 -8.15
C THR A 501 18.97 95.62 -8.31
N HIS A 502 18.91 96.72 -9.06
CA HIS A 502 20.02 97.61 -9.29
C HIS A 502 19.88 99.06 -8.73
N THR A 503 18.94 99.28 -7.82
CA THR A 503 18.87 100.57 -7.11
C THR A 503 19.14 100.38 -5.64
N GLU A 504 20.22 101.04 -5.19
CA GLU A 504 20.51 101.49 -3.85
C GLU A 504 21.36 100.55 -2.94
N HIS A 505 22.70 100.80 -3.10
CA HIS A 505 23.50 100.99 -1.90
C HIS A 505 23.94 102.46 -1.87
N PRO A 506 23.48 103.31 -0.90
CA PRO A 506 24.13 104.60 -0.60
C PRO A 506 25.33 104.27 0.32
N THR A 507 26.48 104.81 -0.07
CA THR A 507 27.68 105.03 0.74
C THR A 507 27.37 105.96 1.91
N THR A 508 27.67 105.52 3.12
CA THR A 508 28.44 106.18 4.17
C THR A 508 28.82 105.13 5.25
#